data_b060dbc9bf60bd4714d51de107a69ed2
#
_entry.id   b060dbc9bf60bd4714d51de107a69ed2
#
_cell.length_a   1.000
_cell.length_b   1.000
_cell.length_c   1.000
_cell.angle_alpha   90.00
_cell.angle_beta   90.00
_cell.angle_gamma   90.00
#
_symmetry.space_group_name_H-M   'P 1'
#
loop_
_entity.id
_entity.type
_entity.pdbx_description
1 polymer ?
#
loop_
_entity_poly.entity_id
_entity_poly.type
_entity_poly.pdbx_seq_one_letter_code
_entity_poly.pdbx_strand_id
1 'polypeptide(L)'
;GVWQNYKDLLHRGRNLAEWHRHVPTYFTADDHELINDIYGAAETGYVNRRAVFRDIGTRAWFDYLAWANPTEHDAPAHFGSANFEKGSDVLEDPDADFTGLPLADMANLHVHWGPPTAGVPDSKLDAQPGNPNSAVYEIVKVLGPNKLKVKPEAKATGKASYSIGRRCYGKFT
;
A
#
# COMPACT_ATOMS: atom_id res chain seq x y z
N GLY A 1 -11.49 -3.53 11.38
CA GLY A 1 -10.34 -3.34 10.51
C GLY A 1 -9.47 -2.19 10.98
N VAL A 2 -8.35 -1.89 10.28
CA VAL A 2 -7.32 -0.91 10.70
C VAL A 2 -7.91 0.45 11.05
N TRP A 3 -8.81 1.00 10.23
CA TRP A 3 -9.51 2.27 10.53
C TRP A 3 -10.25 2.25 11.86
N GLN A 4 -10.91 1.14 12.18
CA GLN A 4 -11.65 1.04 13.44
C GLN A 4 -10.71 1.03 14.64
N ASN A 5 -9.56 0.38 14.50
CA ASN A 5 -8.55 0.37 15.57
C ASN A 5 -8.04 1.77 15.88
N TYR A 6 -7.73 2.58 14.87
CA TYR A 6 -7.32 3.98 15.08
C TYR A 6 -8.44 4.84 15.68
N LYS A 7 -9.68 4.68 15.24
CA LYS A 7 -10.83 5.36 15.84
C LYS A 7 -11.00 5.00 17.31
N ASP A 8 -10.89 3.72 17.65
CA ASP A 8 -11.00 3.25 19.03
C ASP A 8 -9.87 3.78 19.90
N LEU A 9 -8.64 3.82 19.40
CA LEU A 9 -7.50 4.39 20.09
C LEU A 9 -7.73 5.89 20.41
N LEU A 10 -8.12 6.67 19.44
CA LEU A 10 -8.33 8.11 19.59
C LEU A 10 -9.55 8.45 20.45
N HIS A 11 -10.60 7.63 20.40
CA HIS A 11 -11.85 7.89 21.13
C HIS A 11 -11.85 7.35 22.56
N ARG A 12 -11.30 6.15 22.78
CA ARG A 12 -11.32 5.48 24.08
C ARG A 12 -10.18 5.83 25.02
N GLY A 13 -9.09 6.31 24.46
CA GLY A 13 -7.95 6.78 25.24
C GLY A 13 -8.18 8.18 25.81
N ARG A 14 -9.06 8.33 26.83
CA ARG A 14 -9.47 9.64 27.37
C ARG A 14 -8.27 10.56 27.68
N ASN A 15 -7.28 10.03 28.36
CA ASN A 15 -6.09 10.82 28.73
C ASN A 15 -5.26 11.18 27.48
N LEU A 16 -5.16 10.27 26.51
CA LEU A 16 -4.45 10.52 25.26
C LEU A 16 -5.20 11.56 24.40
N ALA A 17 -6.51 11.42 24.29
CA ALA A 17 -7.35 12.38 23.58
C ALA A 17 -7.30 13.78 24.20
N GLU A 18 -7.30 13.87 25.53
CA GLU A 18 -7.16 15.13 26.23
C GLU A 18 -5.77 15.76 26.02
N TRP A 19 -4.73 14.93 26.07
CA TRP A 19 -3.36 15.38 25.82
C TRP A 19 -3.20 15.94 24.40
N HIS A 20 -3.72 15.26 23.37
CA HIS A 20 -3.67 15.70 21.97
C HIS A 20 -4.42 17.02 21.69
N ARG A 21 -5.39 17.39 22.54
CA ARG A 21 -6.07 18.70 22.42
C ARG A 21 -5.19 19.86 22.76
N HIS A 22 -4.18 19.65 23.58
CA HIS A 22 -3.36 20.72 24.18
C HIS A 22 -1.90 20.67 23.76
N VAL A 23 -1.44 19.55 23.24
CA VAL A 23 -0.03 19.33 22.89
C VAL A 23 0.09 19.00 21.40
N PRO A 24 0.80 19.82 20.62
CA PRO A 24 1.13 19.48 19.23
C PRO A 24 1.87 18.15 19.18
N THR A 25 1.40 17.25 18.33
CA THR A 25 1.94 15.89 18.23
C THR A 25 2.24 15.55 16.79
N TYR A 26 3.43 15.03 16.57
CA TYR A 26 3.83 14.44 15.29
C TYR A 26 3.94 12.94 15.46
N PHE A 27 3.48 12.21 14.47
CA PHE A 27 3.47 10.76 14.49
C PHE A 27 4.50 10.20 13.52
N THR A 28 5.23 9.20 13.96
CA THR A 28 6.08 8.38 13.11
C THR A 28 5.51 6.97 13.02
N ALA A 29 5.65 6.34 11.87
CA ALA A 29 5.19 4.98 11.66
C ALA A 29 6.35 4.00 11.83
N ASP A 30 6.08 2.89 12.46
CA ASP A 30 6.86 1.67 12.50
C ASP A 30 6.08 0.59 11.73
N ASP A 31 6.51 -0.66 11.72
CA ASP A 31 5.76 -1.75 11.10
C ASP A 31 4.54 -2.14 11.94
N HIS A 32 4.62 -2.05 13.25
CA HIS A 32 3.55 -2.42 14.17
C HIS A 32 2.29 -1.55 14.09
N GLU A 33 2.37 -0.33 13.58
CA GLU A 33 1.19 0.48 13.28
C GLU A 33 0.39 -0.09 12.11
N LEU A 34 1.01 -0.92 11.29
CA LEU A 34 0.45 -1.48 10.07
C LEU A 34 0.21 -2.98 10.22
N ILE A 35 1.27 -3.75 10.28
CA ILE A 35 1.31 -5.19 10.50
C ILE A 35 2.74 -5.61 10.83
N ASN A 36 2.89 -6.48 11.83
CA ASN A 36 4.19 -6.96 12.27
C ASN A 36 5.02 -7.56 11.12
N ASP A 37 6.30 -7.20 11.07
CA ASP A 37 7.29 -7.75 10.15
C ASP A 37 6.95 -7.57 8.66
N ILE A 38 6.62 -6.36 8.23
CA ILE A 38 6.51 -6.02 6.81
C ILE A 38 7.89 -5.67 6.26
N TYR A 39 8.66 -6.67 5.87
CA TYR A 39 9.98 -6.48 5.25
C TYR A 39 9.88 -6.33 3.74
N GLY A 40 10.77 -5.52 3.17
CA GLY A 40 10.99 -5.45 1.72
C GLY A 40 9.78 -5.02 0.89
N ALA A 41 8.77 -4.39 1.50
CA ALA A 41 7.56 -3.99 0.79
C ALA A 41 7.80 -2.94 -0.31
N ALA A 42 8.98 -2.33 -0.35
CA ALA A 42 9.41 -1.42 -1.40
C ALA A 42 10.50 -2.01 -2.31
N GLU A 43 10.97 -3.21 -2.04
CA GLU A 43 11.98 -3.90 -2.83
C GLU A 43 11.36 -4.55 -4.07
N THR A 44 11.79 -4.13 -5.24
CA THR A 44 11.27 -4.63 -6.52
C THR A 44 11.48 -6.13 -6.66
N GLY A 45 10.43 -6.85 -7.03
CA GLY A 45 10.41 -8.31 -7.17
C GLY A 45 10.16 -9.07 -5.87
N TYR A 46 10.13 -8.39 -4.72
CA TYR A 46 9.83 -9.03 -3.44
C TYR A 46 8.42 -9.60 -3.42
N VAL A 47 8.28 -10.83 -2.95
CA VAL A 47 7.01 -11.55 -2.89
C VAL A 47 6.65 -11.78 -1.43
N ASN A 48 5.70 -11.01 -0.93
CA ASN A 48 5.13 -11.16 0.40
C ASN A 48 3.64 -10.85 0.36
N ARG A 49 2.81 -11.81 0.74
CA ARG A 49 1.35 -11.62 0.77
C ARG A 49 0.90 -10.49 1.70
N ARG A 50 1.74 -10.09 2.67
CA ARG A 50 1.45 -9.00 3.60
C ARG A 50 1.75 -7.62 3.03
N ALA A 51 2.51 -7.52 1.93
CA ALA A 51 2.95 -6.23 1.38
C ALA A 51 1.79 -5.28 1.05
N VAL A 52 0.64 -5.80 0.63
CA VAL A 52 -0.57 -5.01 0.39
C VAL A 52 -1.08 -4.30 1.65
N PHE A 53 -0.90 -4.91 2.82
CA PHE A 53 -1.36 -4.32 4.08
C PHE A 53 -0.58 -3.05 4.44
N ARG A 54 0.66 -2.91 3.94
CA ARG A 54 1.40 -1.66 4.07
C ARG A 54 0.62 -0.49 3.47
N ASP A 55 0.11 -0.62 2.26
CA ASP A 55 -0.61 0.48 1.59
C ASP A 55 -1.94 0.78 2.27
N ILE A 56 -2.67 -0.27 2.67
CA ILE A 56 -3.92 -0.14 3.44
C ILE A 56 -3.67 0.52 4.79
N GLY A 57 -2.66 0.05 5.52
CA GLY A 57 -2.30 0.56 6.84
C GLY A 57 -1.77 1.99 6.78
N THR A 58 -0.90 2.28 5.83
CA THR A 58 -0.35 3.63 5.62
C THR A 58 -1.46 4.63 5.32
N ARG A 59 -2.43 4.26 4.49
CA ARG A 59 -3.59 5.12 4.25
C ARG A 59 -4.36 5.39 5.54
N ALA A 60 -4.65 4.36 6.34
CA ALA A 60 -5.36 4.53 7.59
C ALA A 60 -4.56 5.38 8.60
N TRP A 61 -3.25 5.18 8.66
CA TRP A 61 -2.37 5.95 9.52
C TRP A 61 -2.37 7.44 9.17
N PHE A 62 -2.32 7.79 7.89
CA PHE A 62 -2.45 9.17 7.43
C PHE A 62 -3.82 9.77 7.75
N ASP A 63 -4.91 9.01 7.57
CA ASP A 63 -6.27 9.50 7.81
C ASP A 63 -6.52 9.85 9.28
N TYR A 64 -5.83 9.18 10.23
CA TYR A 64 -6.13 9.30 11.66
C TYR A 64 -5.02 9.86 12.53
N LEU A 65 -3.77 9.68 12.17
CA LEU A 65 -2.64 10.07 12.98
C LEU A 65 -1.74 11.11 12.31
N ALA A 66 -1.34 10.87 11.09
CA ALA A 66 -0.32 11.66 10.42
C ALA A 66 -0.83 12.87 9.64
N TRP A 67 -2.13 13.11 9.63
CA TRP A 67 -2.71 14.25 8.90
C TRP A 67 -2.17 15.61 9.35
N ALA A 68 -1.70 15.73 10.60
CA ALA A 68 -1.09 16.94 11.14
C ALA A 68 0.43 17.03 10.90
N ASN A 69 1.05 15.94 10.42
CA ASN A 69 2.49 15.95 10.13
C ASN A 69 2.75 16.82 8.89
N PRO A 70 3.79 17.66 8.91
CA PRO A 70 4.25 18.29 7.68
C PRO A 70 4.70 17.21 6.70
N THR A 71 4.17 17.24 5.49
CA THR A 71 4.51 16.29 4.43
C THR A 71 4.82 17.03 3.14
N GLU A 72 5.86 16.61 2.45
CA GLU A 72 6.19 17.08 1.11
C GLU A 72 5.41 16.32 0.04
N HIS A 73 4.74 15.22 0.43
CA HIS A 73 4.06 14.31 -0.47
C HIS A 73 2.59 14.14 -0.05
N ASP A 74 1.69 14.66 -0.86
CA ASP A 74 0.23 14.59 -0.63
C ASP A 74 -0.46 13.56 -1.52
N ALA A 75 0.28 12.64 -2.11
CA ALA A 75 -0.27 11.62 -2.98
C ALA A 75 -1.10 10.60 -2.19
N PRO A 76 -2.38 10.38 -2.56
CA PRO A 76 -3.18 9.33 -1.95
C PRO A 76 -2.67 7.94 -2.35
N ALA A 77 -2.93 6.92 -1.53
CA ALA A 77 -2.78 5.54 -1.97
C ALA A 77 -3.83 5.23 -3.05
N HIS A 78 -3.40 4.60 -4.14
CA HIS A 78 -4.28 4.18 -5.24
C HIS A 78 -4.51 2.67 -5.16
N PHE A 79 -5.74 2.25 -5.43
CA PHE A 79 -6.16 0.84 -5.48
C PHE A 79 -6.88 0.58 -6.79
N GLY A 80 -6.53 -0.51 -7.46
CA GLY A 80 -7.11 -0.87 -8.75
C GLY A 80 -7.10 -2.35 -9.04
N SER A 81 -7.49 -2.70 -10.26
CA SER A 81 -7.51 -4.08 -10.75
C SER A 81 -7.08 -4.11 -12.21
N ALA A 82 -5.92 -4.67 -12.47
CA ALA A 82 -5.25 -4.61 -13.76
C ALA A 82 -5.19 -5.95 -14.47
N ASN A 83 -5.11 -5.89 -15.78
CA ASN A 83 -4.83 -6.99 -16.67
C ASN A 83 -3.31 -7.13 -16.86
N PHE A 84 -2.86 -8.38 -16.80
CA PHE A 84 -1.47 -8.77 -17.02
C PHE A 84 -1.41 -9.74 -18.19
N GLU A 85 -0.36 -9.64 -18.98
CA GLU A 85 0.00 -10.60 -20.02
C GLU A 85 1.36 -11.22 -19.68
N LYS A 86 1.45 -12.54 -19.69
CA LYS A 86 2.69 -13.25 -19.36
C LYS A 86 3.86 -12.77 -20.20
N GLY A 87 4.96 -12.39 -19.55
CA GLY A 87 6.18 -11.89 -20.19
C GLY A 87 6.09 -10.42 -20.61
N SER A 88 4.97 -9.73 -20.34
CA SER A 88 4.82 -8.31 -20.59
C SER A 88 5.29 -7.50 -19.40
N ASP A 89 5.94 -6.37 -19.68
CA ASP A 89 6.27 -5.33 -18.70
C ASP A 89 5.19 -4.21 -18.65
N VAL A 90 4.03 -4.46 -19.27
CA VAL A 90 2.91 -3.51 -19.30
C VAL A 90 1.77 -4.03 -18.44
N LEU A 91 1.33 -3.18 -17.53
CA LEU A 91 0.10 -3.33 -16.74
C LEU A 91 -0.97 -2.45 -17.37
N GLU A 92 -2.17 -2.99 -17.54
CA GLU A 92 -3.33 -2.24 -18.05
C GLU A 92 -4.50 -2.31 -17.05
N ASP A 93 -4.95 -1.15 -16.59
CA ASP A 93 -6.16 -0.99 -15.78
C ASP A 93 -7.15 -0.08 -16.53
N PRO A 94 -8.21 -0.66 -17.12
CA PRO A 94 -9.17 0.12 -17.91
C PRO A 94 -9.92 1.20 -17.13
N ASP A 95 -9.99 1.04 -15.81
CA ASP A 95 -10.74 1.91 -14.91
C ASP A 95 -9.86 3.02 -14.27
N ALA A 96 -8.55 2.98 -14.52
CA ALA A 96 -7.61 3.96 -13.96
C ALA A 96 -7.31 5.12 -14.91
N ASP A 97 -6.94 6.26 -14.32
CA ASP A 97 -6.24 7.34 -15.01
C ASP A 97 -4.89 7.60 -14.32
N PHE A 98 -3.85 6.96 -14.82
CA PHE A 98 -2.50 7.11 -14.29
C PHE A 98 -1.88 8.48 -14.61
N THR A 99 -2.40 9.21 -15.58
CA THR A 99 -1.90 10.56 -15.90
C THR A 99 -2.30 11.58 -14.87
N GLY A 100 -3.40 11.31 -14.13
CA GLY A 100 -3.87 12.12 -13.01
C GLY A 100 -3.21 11.79 -11.67
N LEU A 101 -2.39 10.72 -11.58
CA LEU A 101 -1.72 10.33 -10.34
C LEU A 101 -0.34 10.98 -10.22
N PRO A 102 0.02 11.57 -9.08
CA PRO A 102 1.34 12.12 -8.82
C PRO A 102 2.35 10.99 -8.51
N LEU A 103 2.63 10.14 -9.50
CA LEU A 103 3.43 8.92 -9.33
C LEU A 103 4.85 9.18 -8.80
N ALA A 104 5.39 10.39 -9.03
CA ALA A 104 6.69 10.79 -8.48
C ALA A 104 6.69 10.82 -6.94
N ASP A 105 5.53 11.05 -6.33
CA ASP A 105 5.33 11.15 -4.88
C ASP A 105 4.74 9.86 -4.28
N MET A 106 4.44 8.88 -5.11
CA MET A 106 3.93 7.58 -4.67
C MET A 106 5.05 6.55 -4.49
N ALA A 107 4.74 5.49 -3.79
CA ALA A 107 5.63 4.34 -3.60
C ALA A 107 5.52 3.36 -4.77
N ASN A 108 6.21 2.22 -4.67
CA ASN A 108 6.08 1.13 -5.63
C ASN A 108 4.66 0.57 -5.70
N LEU A 109 4.37 -0.13 -6.78
CA LEU A 109 3.12 -0.83 -6.99
C LEU A 109 3.21 -2.25 -6.39
N HIS A 110 2.19 -2.64 -5.64
CA HIS A 110 2.06 -3.97 -5.06
C HIS A 110 0.93 -4.74 -5.74
N VAL A 111 1.24 -5.83 -6.42
CA VAL A 111 0.22 -6.76 -6.93
C VAL A 111 -0.19 -7.71 -5.81
N HIS A 112 -1.48 -7.77 -5.51
CA HIS A 112 -2.00 -8.48 -4.36
C HIS A 112 -1.92 -10.00 -4.53
N TRP A 113 -1.71 -10.70 -3.40
CA TRP A 113 -1.63 -12.15 -3.37
C TRP A 113 -2.95 -12.83 -3.75
N GLY A 114 -4.05 -12.17 -3.50
CA GLY A 114 -5.40 -12.69 -3.63
C GLY A 114 -6.09 -12.79 -2.25
N PRO A 115 -7.37 -13.11 -2.23
CA PRO A 115 -8.11 -13.24 -0.98
C PRO A 115 -7.54 -14.41 -0.15
N PRO A 116 -7.45 -14.26 1.19
CA PRO A 116 -7.07 -15.37 2.06
C PRO A 116 -8.09 -16.49 1.96
N THR A 117 -7.61 -17.74 1.97
CA THR A 117 -8.50 -18.90 2.06
C THR A 117 -9.06 -19.01 3.48
N ALA A 118 -10.39 -19.07 3.60
CA ALA A 118 -11.04 -19.20 4.89
C ALA A 118 -10.54 -20.43 5.67
N GLY A 119 -10.27 -20.29 6.95
CA GLY A 119 -9.85 -21.37 7.85
C GLY A 119 -8.36 -21.74 7.77
N VAL A 120 -7.57 -21.07 6.94
CA VAL A 120 -6.11 -21.28 6.93
C VAL A 120 -5.46 -20.43 8.02
N PRO A 121 -4.70 -21.03 8.96
CA PRO A 121 -3.96 -20.28 9.95
C PRO A 121 -2.95 -19.32 9.32
N ASP A 122 -2.73 -18.17 9.94
CA ASP A 122 -1.80 -17.13 9.46
C ASP A 122 -0.41 -17.68 9.19
N SER A 123 0.10 -18.58 10.03
CA SER A 123 1.39 -19.23 9.86
C SER A 123 1.52 -20.06 8.57
N LYS A 124 0.42 -20.41 7.93
CA LYS A 124 0.39 -21.20 6.68
C LYS A 124 -0.04 -20.39 5.46
N LEU A 125 -0.38 -19.13 5.65
CA LEU A 125 -0.90 -18.32 4.54
C LEU A 125 0.14 -18.05 3.46
N ASP A 126 1.42 -17.92 3.84
CA ASP A 126 2.50 -17.69 2.88
C ASP A 126 2.81 -18.93 2.01
N ALA A 127 2.41 -20.11 2.48
CA ALA A 127 2.51 -21.37 1.73
C ALA A 127 1.31 -21.62 0.79
N GLN A 128 0.27 -20.77 0.84
CA GLN A 128 -0.88 -20.91 -0.05
C GLN A 128 -0.51 -20.52 -1.48
N PRO A 129 -1.09 -21.22 -2.49
CA PRO A 129 -1.00 -20.75 -3.86
C PRO A 129 -1.58 -19.34 -3.96
N GLY A 130 -0.76 -18.40 -4.34
CA GLY A 130 -1.16 -17.03 -4.56
C GLY A 130 -1.27 -16.70 -6.05
N ASN A 131 -1.60 -15.45 -6.35
CA ASN A 131 -1.50 -14.94 -7.69
C ASN A 131 -0.03 -14.99 -8.15
N PRO A 132 0.31 -15.63 -9.29
CA PRO A 132 1.68 -15.71 -9.79
C PRO A 132 2.34 -14.34 -10.02
N ASN A 133 1.54 -13.30 -10.27
CA ASN A 133 2.00 -11.93 -10.46
C ASN A 133 2.17 -11.17 -9.14
N SER A 134 1.82 -11.77 -7.99
CA SER A 134 1.97 -11.10 -6.69
C SER A 134 3.44 -10.80 -6.41
N ALA A 135 3.78 -9.53 -6.37
CA ALA A 135 5.11 -8.99 -6.05
C ALA A 135 5.05 -7.48 -5.90
N VAL A 136 6.18 -6.90 -5.51
CA VAL A 136 6.44 -5.46 -5.61
C VAL A 136 6.97 -5.13 -7.00
N TYR A 137 6.37 -4.16 -7.65
CA TYR A 137 6.73 -3.69 -8.98
C TYR A 137 7.22 -2.23 -8.92
N GLU A 138 8.32 -1.96 -9.59
CA GLU A 138 8.75 -0.60 -9.89
C GLU A 138 7.87 -0.03 -11.02
N ILE A 139 7.38 1.19 -10.87
CA ILE A 139 6.71 1.93 -11.95
C ILE A 139 7.79 2.64 -12.76
N VAL A 140 8.06 2.13 -13.95
CA VAL A 140 9.13 2.66 -14.81
C VAL A 140 8.65 3.88 -15.57
N LYS A 141 7.40 3.83 -16.10
CA LYS A 141 6.85 4.90 -16.94
C LYS A 141 5.34 4.80 -17.07
N VAL A 142 4.67 5.94 -17.16
CA VAL A 142 3.28 6.06 -17.63
C VAL A 142 3.28 5.98 -19.15
N LEU A 143 2.56 5.02 -19.73
CA LEU A 143 2.43 4.84 -21.18
C LEU A 143 1.15 5.48 -21.74
N GLY A 144 0.17 5.72 -20.87
CA GLY A 144 -1.11 6.31 -21.23
C GLY A 144 -2.04 6.35 -20.01
N PRO A 145 -3.27 6.82 -20.16
CA PRO A 145 -4.19 6.97 -19.03
C PRO A 145 -4.36 5.66 -18.24
N ASN A 146 -4.43 4.54 -18.90
CA ASN A 146 -4.73 3.24 -18.30
C ASN A 146 -3.57 2.24 -18.37
N LYS A 147 -2.35 2.68 -18.72
CA LYS A 147 -1.20 1.79 -18.93
C LYS A 147 0.04 2.29 -18.22
N LEU A 148 0.68 1.36 -17.49
CA LEU A 148 1.98 1.56 -16.86
C LEU A 148 2.99 0.57 -17.44
N LYS A 149 4.21 1.05 -17.64
CA LYS A 149 5.37 0.17 -17.77
C LYS A 149 5.91 -0.12 -16.39
N VAL A 150 6.06 -1.40 -16.09
CA VAL A 150 6.46 -1.88 -14.75
C VAL A 150 7.63 -2.86 -14.83
N LYS A 151 8.26 -3.13 -13.69
CA LYS A 151 9.32 -4.12 -13.53
C LYS A 151 9.14 -4.83 -12.19
N PRO A 152 9.25 -6.18 -12.13
CA PRO A 152 9.56 -7.13 -13.20
C PRO A 152 8.42 -7.33 -14.20
N GLU A 153 8.65 -8.16 -15.24
CA GLU A 153 7.61 -8.61 -16.16
C GLU A 153 6.60 -9.54 -15.47
N ALA A 154 5.38 -9.57 -16.00
CA ALA A 154 4.32 -10.44 -15.50
C ALA A 154 4.65 -11.92 -15.70
N LYS A 155 4.43 -12.73 -14.68
CA LYS A 155 4.69 -14.18 -14.69
C LYS A 155 3.56 -14.99 -15.30
N ALA A 156 2.34 -14.43 -15.33
CA ALA A 156 1.14 -15.09 -15.84
C ALA A 156 0.17 -14.10 -16.46
N THR A 157 -0.62 -14.56 -17.42
CA THR A 157 -1.75 -13.81 -17.97
C THR A 157 -2.94 -13.92 -16.99
N GLY A 158 -3.61 -12.80 -16.73
CA GLY A 158 -4.79 -12.73 -15.88
C GLY A 158 -5.05 -11.36 -15.28
N LYS A 159 -6.14 -11.26 -14.53
CA LYS A 159 -6.51 -10.04 -13.82
C LYS A 159 -6.12 -10.15 -12.34
N ALA A 160 -5.57 -9.08 -11.79
CA ALA A 160 -5.18 -9.02 -10.38
C ALA A 160 -5.44 -7.64 -9.79
N SER A 161 -5.82 -7.62 -8.51
CA SER A 161 -5.86 -6.38 -7.73
C SER A 161 -4.46 -5.90 -7.42
N TYR A 162 -4.28 -4.59 -7.38
CA TYR A 162 -3.02 -3.96 -7.03
C TYR A 162 -3.26 -2.69 -6.20
N SER A 163 -2.20 -2.20 -5.60
CA SER A 163 -2.17 -0.88 -4.96
C SER A 163 -0.86 -0.18 -5.30
N ILE A 164 -0.92 1.16 -5.32
CA ILE A 164 0.26 2.02 -5.35
C ILE A 164 0.23 2.78 -4.03
N GLY A 165 1.24 2.54 -3.20
CA GLY A 165 1.33 3.14 -1.89
C GLY A 165 1.75 4.60 -1.96
N ARG A 166 1.67 5.27 -0.82
CA ARG A 166 2.21 6.62 -0.66
C ARG A 166 3.53 6.60 0.11
N ARG A 167 4.31 7.64 -0.04
CA ARG A 167 5.51 7.84 0.78
C ARG A 167 5.10 8.25 2.18
N CYS A 168 5.82 7.73 3.19
CA CYS A 168 5.50 7.91 4.61
C CYS A 168 6.47 8.83 5.34
N TYR A 169 7.36 9.53 4.64
CA TYR A 169 8.28 10.44 5.28
C TYR A 169 7.83 11.90 5.10
N GLY A 170 8.19 12.73 6.05
CA GLY A 170 8.00 14.17 6.02
C GLY A 170 9.28 14.86 6.46
N LYS A 171 9.36 16.16 6.21
CA LYS A 171 10.45 17.02 6.63
C LYS A 171 9.92 18.04 7.63
N PHE A 172 10.59 18.12 8.76
CA PHE A 172 10.35 19.15 9.77
C PHE A 172 11.40 20.22 9.60
N THR A 173 10.97 21.45 9.32
CA THR A 173 11.85 22.64 9.21
C THR A 173 11.55 23.63 10.32
#